data_aa9b8b9d64b7d17756758177e1bf6720
#
_entry.id   aa9b8b9d64b7d17756758177e1bf6720
#
_cell.length_a   1.000
_cell.length_b   1.000
_cell.length_c   1.000
_cell.angle_alpha   90.00
_cell.angle_beta   90.00
_cell.angle_gamma   90.00
#
_symmetry.space_group_name_H-M   'P 1'
#
loop_
_entity.id
_entity.type
_entity.pdbx_description
1 polymer ?
#
loop_
_entity_poly.entity_id
_entity_poly.type
_entity_poly.pdbx_seq_one_letter_code
_entity_poly.pdbx_strand_id
1 'polypeptide(L)'
;TRMRRARELGRAAEFDRMELRVVYNDYMNTLWGDPHIEQELPLVEGAYKVGADVFCIDAGWYDDADGGWWDMVGDWDIQSHGMVAGLWLEPEVMGVRCRLAQALPDSAFFCRHGARVADQGRYHLDFRSPIAREHATHTVERLTSEYGVGYFKFDYNTTPGVGTDVGTESVGAGLLEHCRAVQDWVDEIRRAHPDVMIENCSSGAMRADYAMLSRLDMQSTSDQADPSIYAAIAAGA
;
A
#
# COMPACT_ATOMS: atom_id res chain seq x y z
N THR A 1 5.35 18.01 8.20
CA THR A 1 6.09 19.18 7.69
C THR A 1 7.45 19.37 8.35
N ARG A 2 7.52 19.73 9.65
CA ARG A 2 8.83 19.93 10.33
C ARG A 2 9.64 18.63 10.42
N MET A 3 8.99 17.50 10.71
CA MET A 3 9.64 16.19 10.77
C MET A 3 10.09 15.71 9.39
N ARG A 4 9.28 15.90 8.35
CA ARG A 4 9.64 15.59 6.96
C ARG A 4 10.88 16.39 6.53
N ARG A 5 10.94 17.69 6.84
CA ARG A 5 12.12 18.54 6.58
C ARG A 5 13.37 18.07 7.32
N ALA A 6 13.22 17.65 8.59
CA ALA A 6 14.33 17.16 9.38
C ALA A 6 14.89 15.82 8.88
N ARG A 7 14.10 15.05 8.13
CA ARG A 7 14.52 13.78 7.52
C ARG A 7 15.13 13.93 6.13
N GLU A 8 15.14 15.14 5.57
CA GLU A 8 15.66 15.44 4.22
C GLU A 8 15.05 14.53 3.13
N LEU A 9 13.81 14.09 3.32
CA LEU A 9 13.11 13.26 2.36
C LEU A 9 12.66 14.14 1.19
N GLY A 10 13.53 14.34 0.24
CA GLY A 10 13.44 14.97 -1.05
C GLY A 10 12.18 15.80 -1.30
N ARG A 11 11.29 15.30 -2.12
CA ARG A 11 10.07 15.97 -2.55
C ARG A 11 9.01 16.19 -1.43
N ALA A 12 9.07 15.52 -0.28
CA ALA A 12 8.10 15.75 0.79
C ALA A 12 8.08 17.21 1.27
N ALA A 13 9.22 17.92 1.25
CA ALA A 13 9.29 19.33 1.57
C ALA A 13 8.80 20.25 0.42
N GLU A 14 8.84 19.78 -0.80
CA GLU A 14 8.35 20.47 -1.98
C GLU A 14 6.86 20.22 -2.16
N PHE A 15 6.40 18.99 -1.96
CA PHE A 15 4.99 18.61 -1.97
C PHE A 15 4.16 19.38 -0.92
N ASP A 16 4.69 19.63 0.26
CA ASP A 16 4.06 20.49 1.29
C ASP A 16 3.84 21.95 0.81
N ARG A 17 4.43 22.34 -0.33
CA ARG A 17 4.29 23.66 -0.95
C ARG A 17 3.48 23.65 -2.25
N MET A 18 3.17 22.48 -2.78
CA MET A 18 2.35 22.32 -3.98
C MET A 18 0.85 22.30 -3.62
N GLU A 19 0.03 22.63 -4.60
CA GLU A 19 -1.42 22.51 -4.49
C GLU A 19 -1.80 21.04 -4.19
N LEU A 20 -2.81 20.87 -3.33
CA LEU A 20 -3.34 19.54 -3.00
C LEU A 20 -3.88 18.88 -4.26
N ARG A 21 -3.37 17.71 -4.62
CA ARG A 21 -3.90 16.95 -5.74
C ARG A 21 -5.21 16.27 -5.38
N VAL A 22 -6.13 16.24 -6.33
CA VAL A 22 -7.39 15.53 -6.23
C VAL A 22 -7.18 14.11 -6.74
N VAL A 23 -7.32 13.13 -5.86
CA VAL A 23 -7.25 11.69 -6.18
C VAL A 23 -8.67 11.15 -6.29
N TYR A 24 -9.00 10.55 -7.43
CA TYR A 24 -10.17 9.69 -7.55
C TYR A 24 -9.75 8.26 -7.25
N ASN A 25 -10.48 7.58 -6.39
CA ASN A 25 -10.26 6.17 -6.03
C ASN A 25 -11.55 5.39 -6.35
N ASP A 26 -11.43 4.26 -7.03
CA ASP A 26 -12.55 3.48 -7.57
C ASP A 26 -13.20 2.53 -6.57
N TYR A 27 -12.62 2.33 -5.38
CA TYR A 27 -13.13 1.32 -4.44
C TYR A 27 -14.42 1.76 -3.76
N MET A 28 -14.34 2.82 -2.93
CA MET A 28 -15.47 3.26 -2.10
C MET A 28 -16.57 3.87 -2.96
N ASN A 29 -17.82 3.41 -2.75
CA ASN A 29 -19.02 3.87 -3.47
C ASN A 29 -19.05 3.55 -4.97
N THR A 30 -18.08 2.79 -5.50
CA THR A 30 -18.03 2.39 -6.90
C THR A 30 -17.84 0.87 -7.07
N LEU A 31 -16.61 0.37 -7.21
CA LEU A 31 -16.36 -1.00 -7.68
C LEU A 31 -16.10 -2.03 -6.56
N TRP A 32 -15.74 -1.59 -5.36
CA TRP A 32 -15.57 -2.47 -4.19
C TRP A 32 -14.60 -3.64 -4.38
N GLY A 33 -13.55 -3.45 -5.17
CA GLY A 33 -12.54 -4.48 -5.43
C GLY A 33 -12.88 -5.42 -6.59
N ASP A 34 -13.69 -4.96 -7.52
CA ASP A 34 -14.05 -5.68 -8.75
C ASP A 34 -13.84 -4.77 -9.99
N PRO A 35 -12.59 -4.29 -10.23
CA PRO A 35 -12.28 -3.38 -11.32
C PRO A 35 -12.23 -4.12 -12.67
N HIS A 36 -13.14 -3.75 -13.57
CA HIS A 36 -13.15 -4.23 -14.94
C HIS A 36 -13.12 -3.06 -15.92
N ILE A 37 -12.44 -3.23 -17.05
CA ILE A 37 -12.19 -2.16 -18.01
C ILE A 37 -13.47 -1.43 -18.47
N GLU A 38 -14.57 -2.16 -18.64
CA GLU A 38 -15.86 -1.61 -19.06
C GLU A 38 -16.49 -0.70 -17.99
N GLN A 39 -16.17 -0.94 -16.70
CA GLN A 39 -16.62 -0.15 -15.57
C GLN A 39 -15.66 1.01 -15.28
N GLU A 40 -14.35 0.78 -15.45
CA GLU A 40 -13.31 1.76 -15.20
C GLU A 40 -13.33 2.93 -16.19
N LEU A 41 -13.47 2.67 -17.51
CA LEU A 41 -13.40 3.72 -18.51
C LEU A 41 -14.39 4.86 -18.28
N PRO A 42 -15.67 4.64 -17.94
CA PRO A 42 -16.60 5.73 -17.59
C PRO A 42 -16.21 6.50 -16.33
N LEU A 43 -15.60 5.82 -15.34
CA LEU A 43 -15.12 6.45 -14.12
C LEU A 43 -13.89 7.33 -14.39
N VAL A 44 -12.97 6.87 -15.22
CA VAL A 44 -11.81 7.66 -15.71
C VAL A 44 -12.27 8.95 -16.39
N GLU A 45 -13.27 8.87 -17.32
CA GLU A 45 -13.84 10.06 -17.95
C GLU A 45 -14.53 10.99 -16.94
N GLY A 46 -15.24 10.43 -15.97
CA GLY A 46 -15.90 11.16 -14.90
C GLY A 46 -14.90 11.91 -14.03
N ALA A 47 -13.86 11.24 -13.58
CA ALA A 47 -12.77 11.79 -12.78
C ALA A 47 -12.06 12.94 -13.52
N TYR A 48 -11.74 12.75 -14.80
CA TYR A 48 -11.14 13.79 -15.63
C TYR A 48 -12.06 15.04 -15.74
N LYS A 49 -13.36 14.85 -15.98
CA LYS A 49 -14.34 15.96 -16.11
C LYS A 49 -14.49 16.80 -14.84
N VAL A 50 -14.30 16.19 -13.67
CA VAL A 50 -14.34 16.92 -12.38
C VAL A 50 -12.98 17.46 -11.94
N GLY A 51 -11.94 17.26 -12.76
CA GLY A 51 -10.61 17.82 -12.52
C GLY A 51 -9.77 17.01 -11.54
N ALA A 52 -9.94 15.69 -11.47
CA ALA A 52 -9.02 14.83 -10.72
C ALA A 52 -7.63 14.82 -11.38
N ASP A 53 -6.59 14.88 -10.55
CA ASP A 53 -5.19 14.83 -10.99
C ASP A 53 -4.68 13.39 -11.09
N VAL A 54 -5.23 12.49 -10.27
CA VAL A 54 -4.86 11.08 -10.15
C VAL A 54 -6.10 10.21 -10.22
N PHE A 55 -6.01 9.13 -10.98
CA PHE A 55 -6.98 8.03 -10.95
C PHE A 55 -6.32 6.82 -10.31
N CYS A 56 -6.84 6.36 -9.16
CA CYS A 56 -6.34 5.22 -8.42
C CYS A 56 -7.26 4.02 -8.60
N ILE A 57 -6.75 2.96 -9.22
CA ILE A 57 -7.38 1.63 -9.21
C ILE A 57 -6.99 0.98 -7.88
N ASP A 58 -7.99 0.73 -7.04
CA ASP A 58 -7.81 0.18 -5.70
C ASP A 58 -7.67 -1.36 -5.73
N ALA A 59 -7.90 -2.05 -4.63
CA ALA A 59 -7.77 -3.50 -4.52
C ALA A 59 -8.59 -4.25 -5.59
N GLY A 60 -8.09 -5.41 -6.03
CA GLY A 60 -8.78 -6.30 -6.98
C GLY A 60 -8.22 -6.29 -8.41
N TRP A 61 -7.46 -5.28 -8.82
CA TRP A 61 -6.94 -5.16 -10.19
C TRP A 61 -5.98 -6.30 -10.63
N TYR A 62 -5.52 -7.10 -9.71
CA TYR A 62 -4.58 -8.21 -9.87
C TYR A 62 -5.25 -9.59 -9.76
N ASP A 63 -6.55 -9.66 -9.51
CA ASP A 63 -7.29 -10.91 -9.29
C ASP A 63 -8.23 -11.20 -10.46
N ASP A 64 -8.14 -12.41 -11.01
CA ASP A 64 -9.02 -12.93 -12.06
C ASP A 64 -9.81 -14.17 -11.61
N ALA A 65 -9.77 -14.50 -10.32
CA ALA A 65 -10.30 -15.73 -9.76
C ALA A 65 -11.63 -15.55 -9.01
N ASP A 66 -12.45 -16.60 -9.01
CA ASP A 66 -13.62 -16.74 -8.15
C ASP A 66 -13.19 -16.79 -6.66
N GLY A 67 -13.16 -15.68 -5.98
CA GLY A 67 -12.73 -15.60 -4.59
C GLY A 67 -12.91 -14.20 -4.04
N GLY A 68 -11.92 -13.70 -3.34
CA GLY A 68 -11.84 -12.32 -2.92
C GLY A 68 -10.44 -11.81 -3.17
N TRP A 69 -10.30 -10.56 -3.49
CA TRP A 69 -9.03 -9.92 -3.82
C TRP A 69 -7.94 -10.11 -2.73
N TRP A 70 -8.34 -10.31 -1.48
CA TRP A 70 -7.45 -10.39 -0.32
C TRP A 70 -6.55 -11.62 -0.27
N ASP A 71 -6.94 -12.76 -0.83
CA ASP A 71 -6.16 -13.99 -0.78
C ASP A 71 -5.26 -14.23 -2.01
N MET A 72 -5.34 -13.34 -3.01
CA MET A 72 -4.49 -13.30 -4.21
C MET A 72 -3.43 -12.20 -4.19
N VAL A 73 -3.50 -11.27 -3.25
CA VAL A 73 -2.58 -10.13 -3.15
C VAL A 73 -1.11 -10.55 -3.19
N GLY A 74 -0.27 -9.85 -3.96
CA GLY A 74 1.17 -10.08 -4.05
C GLY A 74 1.71 -10.55 -5.41
N ASP A 75 0.83 -10.82 -6.40
CA ASP A 75 1.21 -11.08 -7.80
C ASP A 75 0.58 -9.97 -8.67
N TRP A 76 1.40 -8.98 -9.07
CA TRP A 76 0.92 -7.70 -9.60
C TRP A 76 1.19 -7.56 -11.10
N ASP A 77 0.16 -7.50 -11.95
CA ASP A 77 0.27 -7.27 -13.41
C ASP A 77 -0.86 -6.41 -13.98
N ILE A 78 -0.59 -5.42 -14.87
CA ILE A 78 -1.59 -4.42 -15.33
C ILE A 78 -1.32 -3.84 -16.74
N GLN A 79 -2.37 -3.25 -17.38
CA GLN A 79 -2.29 -2.47 -18.63
C GLN A 79 -2.93 -1.07 -18.49
N SER A 80 -2.31 0.01 -19.03
CA SER A 80 -2.54 1.43 -18.69
C SER A 80 -3.34 2.31 -19.66
N HIS A 81 -3.90 3.48 -19.16
CA HIS A 81 -4.50 4.61 -19.93
C HIS A 81 -4.27 5.98 -19.25
N GLY A 82 -3.48 6.83 -19.82
CA GLY A 82 -3.37 8.30 -19.96
C GLY A 82 -3.69 9.33 -18.85
N MET A 83 -3.84 8.99 -17.57
CA MET A 83 -3.72 9.90 -16.40
C MET A 83 -2.52 9.47 -15.56
N VAL A 84 -2.18 10.22 -14.48
CA VAL A 84 -1.24 9.64 -13.50
C VAL A 84 -1.91 8.39 -12.94
N ALA A 85 -1.43 7.25 -13.38
CA ALA A 85 -1.94 5.97 -12.93
C ALA A 85 -1.62 5.83 -11.44
N GLY A 86 -2.63 5.56 -10.63
CA GLY A 86 -2.49 5.21 -9.24
C GLY A 86 -2.88 3.76 -9.02
N LEU A 87 -2.15 3.06 -8.14
CA LEU A 87 -2.45 1.67 -7.79
C LEU A 87 -2.43 1.46 -6.28
N TRP A 88 -3.37 0.64 -5.82
CA TRP A 88 -3.35 0.10 -4.48
C TRP A 88 -2.38 -1.07 -4.37
N LEU A 89 -1.59 -1.10 -3.30
CA LEU A 89 -0.72 -2.22 -2.93
C LEU A 89 -0.85 -2.50 -1.43
N GLU A 90 -0.67 -3.76 -1.04
CA GLU A 90 -0.49 -4.18 0.35
C GLU A 90 0.89 -4.84 0.50
N PRO A 91 1.99 -4.05 0.60
CA PRO A 91 3.36 -4.54 0.41
C PRO A 91 3.82 -5.53 1.47
N GLU A 92 3.20 -5.53 2.66
CA GLU A 92 3.64 -6.31 3.82
C GLU A 92 2.98 -7.68 3.91
N VAL A 93 2.13 -8.03 2.93
CA VAL A 93 1.40 -9.31 2.95
C VAL A 93 1.45 -10.01 1.60
N MET A 94 1.09 -11.29 1.62
CA MET A 94 0.95 -12.11 0.42
C MET A 94 -0.22 -13.08 0.60
N GLY A 95 -1.15 -13.09 -0.35
CA GLY A 95 -2.31 -13.96 -0.34
C GLY A 95 -1.91 -15.44 -0.28
N VAL A 96 -2.64 -16.23 0.52
CA VAL A 96 -2.31 -17.66 0.69
C VAL A 96 -2.43 -18.46 -0.62
N ARG A 97 -3.26 -17.99 -1.57
CA ARG A 97 -3.43 -18.60 -2.90
C ARG A 97 -2.48 -18.02 -3.96
N CYS A 98 -1.79 -16.94 -3.65
CA CYS A 98 -0.81 -16.33 -4.56
C CYS A 98 0.29 -17.35 -4.92
N ARG A 99 0.61 -17.46 -6.21
CA ARG A 99 1.66 -18.38 -6.69
C ARG A 99 3.01 -18.13 -6.04
N LEU A 100 3.33 -16.89 -5.79
CA LEU A 100 4.59 -16.48 -5.14
C LEU A 100 4.65 -16.92 -3.67
N ALA A 101 3.52 -17.03 -2.98
CA ALA A 101 3.48 -17.55 -1.62
C ALA A 101 4.03 -18.99 -1.52
N GLN A 102 3.89 -19.79 -2.58
CA GLN A 102 4.43 -21.15 -2.65
C GLN A 102 5.89 -21.17 -3.12
N ALA A 103 6.30 -20.19 -3.91
CA ALA A 103 7.65 -20.11 -4.47
C ALA A 103 8.67 -19.52 -3.49
N LEU A 104 8.26 -18.58 -2.64
CA LEU A 104 9.14 -17.93 -1.68
C LEU A 104 9.43 -18.86 -0.47
N PRO A 105 10.66 -18.83 0.06
CA PRO A 105 11.02 -19.60 1.25
C PRO A 105 10.36 -19.02 2.53
N ASP A 106 10.21 -19.85 3.56
CA ASP A 106 9.64 -19.44 4.85
C ASP A 106 10.39 -18.26 5.50
N SER A 107 11.67 -18.08 5.18
CA SER A 107 12.47 -16.94 5.63
C SER A 107 12.01 -15.58 5.10
N ALA A 108 11.12 -15.57 4.12
CA ALA A 108 10.47 -14.33 3.64
C ALA A 108 9.24 -13.92 4.47
N PHE A 109 8.77 -14.78 5.36
CA PHE A 109 7.51 -14.61 6.07
C PHE A 109 7.70 -14.58 7.59
N PHE A 110 6.77 -13.94 8.28
CA PHE A 110 6.61 -14.14 9.71
C PHE A 110 6.30 -15.62 9.97
N CYS A 111 7.06 -16.23 10.87
CA CYS A 111 6.79 -17.57 11.37
C CYS A 111 6.67 -17.56 12.90
N ARG A 112 5.82 -18.43 13.40
CA ARG A 112 5.68 -18.75 14.84
C ARG A 112 5.48 -20.24 15.00
N HIS A 113 6.24 -20.84 15.92
CA HIS A 113 6.18 -22.28 16.20
C HIS A 113 6.35 -23.14 14.94
N GLY A 114 7.20 -22.68 14.01
CA GLY A 114 7.51 -23.38 12.76
C GLY A 114 6.45 -23.27 11.66
N ALA A 115 5.45 -22.38 11.80
CA ALA A 115 4.44 -22.16 10.79
C ALA A 115 4.36 -20.67 10.41
N ARG A 116 4.06 -20.38 9.12
CA ARG A 116 3.84 -19.01 8.67
C ARG A 116 2.66 -18.37 9.39
N VAL A 117 2.81 -17.11 9.76
CA VAL A 117 1.73 -16.31 10.34
C VAL A 117 0.77 -15.92 9.22
N ALA A 118 -0.50 -16.28 9.39
CA ALA A 118 -1.55 -15.92 8.46
C ALA A 118 -2.70 -15.21 9.20
N ASP A 119 -3.28 -14.21 8.56
CA ASP A 119 -4.48 -13.51 8.99
C ASP A 119 -5.33 -13.16 7.78
N GLN A 120 -6.64 -13.39 7.85
CA GLN A 120 -7.62 -13.07 6.82
C GLN A 120 -7.21 -13.54 5.39
N GLY A 121 -6.67 -14.78 5.27
CA GLY A 121 -6.26 -15.34 3.97
C GLY A 121 -4.92 -14.81 3.43
N ARG A 122 -4.12 -14.11 4.25
CA ARG A 122 -2.83 -13.53 3.87
C ARG A 122 -1.73 -13.99 4.81
N TYR A 123 -0.55 -14.33 4.25
CA TYR A 123 0.70 -14.48 4.99
C TYR A 123 1.32 -13.11 5.23
N HIS A 124 1.91 -12.90 6.40
CA HIS A 124 2.66 -11.70 6.71
C HIS A 124 4.11 -11.83 6.22
N LEU A 125 4.56 -10.91 5.35
CA LEU A 125 5.95 -10.82 4.91
C LEU A 125 6.83 -10.25 6.02
N ASP A 126 8.06 -10.72 6.10
CA ASP A 126 9.06 -10.23 7.06
C ASP A 126 10.05 -9.30 6.39
N PHE A 127 9.90 -8.01 6.55
CA PHE A 127 10.80 -7.00 5.94
C PHE A 127 12.21 -6.98 6.54
N ARG A 128 12.50 -7.74 7.59
CA ARG A 128 13.87 -8.03 8.02
C ARG A 128 14.56 -8.95 7.01
N SER A 129 13.78 -9.75 6.27
CA SER A 129 14.25 -10.59 5.19
C SER A 129 14.53 -9.78 3.93
N PRO A 130 15.75 -9.89 3.36
CA PRO A 130 16.06 -9.24 2.09
C PRO A 130 15.14 -9.75 0.95
N ILE A 131 14.69 -10.99 0.99
CA ILE A 131 13.81 -11.59 -0.03
C ILE A 131 12.46 -10.87 -0.06
N ALA A 132 11.85 -10.61 1.11
CA ALA A 132 10.58 -9.88 1.19
C ALA A 132 10.73 -8.43 0.70
N ARG A 133 11.81 -7.75 1.10
CA ARG A 133 12.09 -6.38 0.64
C ARG A 133 12.37 -6.30 -0.85
N GLU A 134 13.15 -7.23 -1.39
CA GLU A 134 13.45 -7.30 -2.82
C GLU A 134 12.19 -7.52 -3.65
N HIS A 135 11.29 -8.41 -3.21
CA HIS A 135 9.98 -8.59 -3.85
C HIS A 135 9.17 -7.29 -3.88
N ALA A 136 9.02 -6.62 -2.75
CA ALA A 136 8.26 -5.37 -2.65
C ALA A 136 8.90 -4.24 -3.48
N THR A 137 10.23 -4.12 -3.45
CA THR A 137 10.99 -3.14 -4.24
C THR A 137 10.80 -3.38 -5.73
N HIS A 138 11.02 -4.63 -6.19
CA HIS A 138 10.86 -4.99 -7.59
C HIS A 138 9.44 -4.71 -8.09
N THR A 139 8.42 -4.95 -7.27
CA THR A 139 7.03 -4.61 -7.59
C THR A 139 6.87 -3.11 -7.88
N VAL A 140 7.32 -2.25 -6.96
CA VAL A 140 7.22 -0.79 -7.14
C VAL A 140 8.02 -0.33 -8.35
N GLU A 141 9.27 -0.80 -8.50
CA GLU A 141 10.14 -0.45 -9.63
C GLU A 141 9.50 -0.83 -10.97
N ARG A 142 8.98 -2.04 -11.08
CA ARG A 142 8.33 -2.54 -12.30
C ARG A 142 7.10 -1.71 -12.65
N LEU A 143 6.20 -1.50 -11.70
CA LEU A 143 4.97 -0.73 -11.91
C LEU A 143 5.28 0.73 -12.29
N THR A 144 6.29 1.32 -11.70
CA THR A 144 6.72 2.68 -12.04
C THR A 144 7.38 2.75 -13.41
N SER A 145 8.32 1.82 -13.72
CA SER A 145 9.12 1.90 -14.96
C SER A 145 8.38 1.39 -16.19
N GLU A 146 7.59 0.33 -16.08
CA GLU A 146 6.91 -0.30 -17.22
C GLU A 146 5.54 0.32 -17.49
N TYR A 147 4.82 0.73 -16.44
CA TYR A 147 3.44 1.22 -16.54
C TYR A 147 3.28 2.72 -16.21
N GLY A 148 4.35 3.39 -15.80
CA GLY A 148 4.32 4.82 -15.50
C GLY A 148 3.47 5.17 -14.27
N VAL A 149 3.34 4.25 -13.32
CA VAL A 149 2.59 4.50 -12.09
C VAL A 149 3.28 5.60 -11.28
N GLY A 150 2.55 6.66 -11.00
CA GLY A 150 3.04 7.83 -10.26
C GLY A 150 2.41 8.02 -8.88
N TYR A 151 1.51 7.13 -8.51
CA TYR A 151 0.83 7.15 -7.21
C TYR A 151 0.61 5.73 -6.69
N PHE A 152 0.92 5.49 -5.42
CA PHE A 152 0.60 4.25 -4.73
C PHE A 152 -0.19 4.53 -3.45
N LYS A 153 -1.27 3.77 -3.24
CA LYS A 153 -1.92 3.64 -1.95
C LYS A 153 -1.36 2.39 -1.26
N PHE A 154 -0.45 2.57 -0.31
CA PHE A 154 0.09 1.47 0.50
C PHE A 154 -0.84 1.19 1.67
N ASP A 155 -1.45 0.03 1.65
CA ASP A 155 -2.38 -0.42 2.66
C ASP A 155 -1.79 -1.49 3.58
N TYR A 156 -2.46 -1.73 4.71
CA TYR A 156 -2.10 -2.78 5.67
C TYR A 156 -3.34 -3.20 6.46
N ASN A 157 -3.99 -4.26 6.00
CA ASN A 157 -5.31 -4.71 6.50
C ASN A 157 -5.24 -6.03 7.26
N THR A 158 -4.11 -6.33 7.87
CA THR A 158 -3.88 -7.56 8.64
C THR A 158 -3.45 -7.27 10.06
N THR A 159 -3.59 -8.28 10.92
CA THR A 159 -3.11 -8.23 12.29
C THR A 159 -2.00 -9.26 12.48
N PRO A 160 -0.72 -8.85 12.60
CA PRO A 160 0.41 -9.78 12.76
C PRO A 160 0.41 -10.47 14.14
N GLY A 161 -0.54 -10.12 15.01
CA GLY A 161 -0.58 -10.57 16.39
C GLY A 161 0.65 -10.12 17.16
N VAL A 162 1.27 -11.06 17.87
CA VAL A 162 2.47 -10.79 18.68
C VAL A 162 3.78 -10.71 17.87
N GLY A 163 3.73 -10.95 16.54
CA GLY A 163 4.91 -10.89 15.66
C GLY A 163 5.45 -12.27 15.26
N THR A 164 6.76 -12.36 15.08
CA THR A 164 7.50 -13.58 14.66
C THR A 164 8.50 -14.00 15.71
N ASP A 165 8.75 -15.32 15.84
CA ASP A 165 9.75 -15.88 16.76
C ASP A 165 11.08 -16.25 16.06
N VAL A 166 11.19 -16.01 14.76
CA VAL A 166 12.36 -16.37 13.96
C VAL A 166 13.44 -15.30 14.03
N GLY A 167 14.65 -15.68 14.43
CA GLY A 167 15.84 -14.83 14.40
C GLY A 167 15.74 -13.61 15.33
N THR A 168 15.06 -13.74 16.47
CA THR A 168 14.82 -12.66 17.42
C THR A 168 14.78 -13.16 18.85
N GLU A 169 15.05 -12.28 19.82
CA GLU A 169 15.01 -12.60 21.25
C GLU A 169 13.58 -12.82 21.78
N SER A 170 12.59 -12.20 21.14
CA SER A 170 11.17 -12.32 21.46
C SER A 170 10.29 -11.96 20.27
N VAL A 171 9.07 -12.48 20.24
CA VAL A 171 8.12 -12.20 19.15
C VAL A 171 7.86 -10.69 18.99
N GLY A 172 7.78 -9.94 20.10
CA GLY A 172 7.60 -8.49 20.07
C GLY A 172 8.83 -7.75 19.55
N ALA A 173 10.05 -8.24 19.83
CA ALA A 173 11.28 -7.70 19.25
C ALA A 173 11.31 -7.91 17.74
N GLY A 174 10.94 -9.10 17.26
CA GLY A 174 10.82 -9.38 15.83
C GLY A 174 9.83 -8.47 15.12
N LEU A 175 8.67 -8.20 15.73
CA LEU A 175 7.70 -7.23 15.20
C LEU A 175 8.26 -5.79 15.14
N LEU A 176 8.92 -5.34 16.20
CA LEU A 176 9.53 -4.01 16.24
C LEU A 176 10.62 -3.84 15.17
N GLU A 177 11.48 -4.85 15.01
CA GLU A 177 12.52 -4.84 13.97
C GLU A 177 11.92 -4.82 12.55
N HIS A 178 10.87 -5.60 12.33
CA HIS A 178 10.12 -5.56 11.08
C HIS A 178 9.54 -4.16 10.81
N CYS A 179 8.87 -3.53 11.78
CA CYS A 179 8.32 -2.18 11.61
C CYS A 179 9.43 -1.16 11.25
N ARG A 180 10.62 -1.29 11.82
CA ARG A 180 11.78 -0.45 11.46
C ARG A 180 12.26 -0.74 10.04
N ALA A 181 12.34 -2.02 9.67
CA ALA A 181 12.73 -2.41 8.32
C ALA A 181 11.76 -1.93 7.24
N VAL A 182 10.45 -1.92 7.52
CA VAL A 182 9.43 -1.31 6.64
C VAL A 182 9.67 0.20 6.49
N GLN A 183 9.95 0.89 7.58
CA GLN A 183 10.24 2.33 7.53
C GLN A 183 11.50 2.64 6.71
N ASP A 184 12.55 1.85 6.87
CA ASP A 184 13.79 1.98 6.11
C ASP A 184 13.55 1.69 4.62
N TRP A 185 12.76 0.68 4.30
CA TRP A 185 12.35 0.37 2.93
C TRP A 185 11.53 1.50 2.30
N VAL A 186 10.58 2.08 3.01
CA VAL A 186 9.83 3.24 2.53
C VAL A 186 10.77 4.41 2.24
N ASP A 187 11.74 4.66 3.11
CA ASP A 187 12.76 5.70 2.89
C ASP A 187 13.63 5.41 1.65
N GLU A 188 13.92 4.13 1.36
CA GLU A 188 14.65 3.68 0.16
C GLU A 188 13.82 3.93 -1.11
N ILE A 189 12.55 3.50 -1.13
CA ILE A 189 11.63 3.73 -2.25
C ILE A 189 11.47 5.23 -2.54
N ARG A 190 11.30 6.04 -1.49
CA ARG A 190 11.16 7.51 -1.64
C ARG A 190 12.39 8.17 -2.24
N ARG A 191 13.60 7.66 -1.96
CA ARG A 191 14.84 8.17 -2.57
C ARG A 191 15.01 7.73 -4.02
N ALA A 192 14.63 6.47 -4.32
CA ALA A 192 14.72 5.92 -5.67
C ALA A 192 13.68 6.54 -6.61
N HIS A 193 12.48 6.84 -6.11
CA HIS A 193 11.35 7.35 -6.88
C HIS A 193 10.80 8.65 -6.27
N PRO A 194 11.54 9.77 -6.32
CA PRO A 194 11.17 11.02 -5.66
C PRO A 194 9.90 11.65 -6.25
N ASP A 195 9.52 11.29 -7.48
CA ASP A 195 8.34 11.80 -8.17
C ASP A 195 7.07 10.99 -7.92
N VAL A 196 7.19 9.79 -7.36
CA VAL A 196 6.07 8.94 -7.01
C VAL A 196 5.46 9.40 -5.68
N MET A 197 4.14 9.59 -5.68
CA MET A 197 3.38 9.87 -4.46
C MET A 197 2.96 8.58 -3.77
N ILE A 198 3.04 8.56 -2.44
CA ILE A 198 2.62 7.41 -1.64
C ILE A 198 1.63 7.85 -0.56
N GLU A 199 0.44 7.28 -0.61
CA GLU A 199 -0.57 7.39 0.44
C GLU A 199 -0.38 6.28 1.46
N ASN A 200 -0.40 6.65 2.74
CA ASN A 200 -0.45 5.70 3.86
C ASN A 200 -1.90 5.31 4.15
N CYS A 201 -2.18 4.02 4.13
CA CYS A 201 -3.46 3.44 4.53
C CYS A 201 -3.22 2.26 5.48
N SER A 202 -4.18 1.99 6.32
CA SER A 202 -4.31 0.76 7.11
C SER A 202 -5.76 0.69 7.58
N SER A 203 -6.64 0.16 6.72
CA SER A 203 -8.10 0.26 6.89
C SER A 203 -8.49 1.70 7.28
N GLY A 204 -7.99 2.69 6.55
CA GLY A 204 -8.01 4.10 6.92
C GLY A 204 -6.79 4.51 7.77
N ALA A 205 -7.02 5.01 8.98
CA ALA A 205 -6.00 5.68 9.79
C ALA A 205 -5.36 4.83 10.90
N MET A 206 -5.46 3.51 10.90
CA MET A 206 -4.91 2.68 11.99
C MET A 206 -3.38 2.80 12.15
N ARG A 207 -2.66 3.22 11.10
CA ARG A 207 -1.21 3.49 11.11
C ARG A 207 -0.88 4.97 10.91
N ALA A 208 -1.76 5.88 11.30
CA ALA A 208 -1.53 7.32 11.27
C ALA A 208 -0.63 7.77 12.43
N ASP A 209 0.54 7.15 12.56
CA ASP A 209 1.55 7.50 13.54
C ASP A 209 2.63 8.43 12.98
N TYR A 210 3.44 9.03 13.86
CA TYR A 210 4.49 9.96 13.45
C TYR A 210 5.55 9.33 12.54
N ALA A 211 5.81 8.04 12.65
CA ALA A 211 6.80 7.36 11.84
C ALA A 211 6.35 7.28 10.38
N MET A 212 5.11 6.91 10.13
CA MET A 212 4.53 6.85 8.79
C MET A 212 4.22 8.25 8.24
N LEU A 213 3.56 9.10 9.01
CA LEU A 213 3.24 10.48 8.62
C LEU A 213 4.47 11.33 8.28
N SER A 214 5.65 11.02 8.86
CA SER A 214 6.89 11.71 8.52
C SER A 214 7.50 11.28 7.19
N ARG A 215 7.06 10.16 6.61
CA ARG A 215 7.63 9.54 5.42
C ARG A 215 6.75 9.65 4.19
N LEU A 216 5.44 9.54 4.37
CA LEU A 216 4.48 9.41 3.29
C LEU A 216 3.77 10.73 2.97
N ASP A 217 3.24 10.86 1.77
CA ASP A 217 2.75 12.14 1.24
C ASP A 217 1.32 12.43 1.69
N MET A 218 0.50 11.40 1.72
CA MET A 218 -0.93 11.47 2.04
C MET A 218 -1.29 10.43 3.09
N GLN A 219 -2.43 10.63 3.75
CA GLN A 219 -2.97 9.73 4.76
C GLN A 219 -4.45 9.44 4.49
N SER A 220 -4.78 8.18 4.30
CA SER A 220 -6.17 7.71 4.40
C SER A 220 -6.70 7.92 5.82
N THR A 221 -7.93 8.39 5.94
CA THR A 221 -8.53 8.67 7.24
C THR A 221 -9.55 7.64 7.67
N SER A 222 -10.33 7.08 6.72
CA SER A 222 -11.36 6.08 7.01
C SER A 222 -11.91 5.47 5.72
N ASP A 223 -12.39 4.24 5.80
CA ASP A 223 -13.18 3.57 4.77
C ASP A 223 -14.69 3.87 4.91
N GLN A 224 -15.06 4.93 5.63
CA GLN A 224 -16.44 5.36 5.77
C GLN A 224 -16.96 5.96 4.47
N ALA A 225 -17.98 5.34 3.88
CA ALA A 225 -18.56 5.76 2.61
C ALA A 225 -19.68 6.82 2.74
N ASP A 226 -20.24 7.02 3.93
CA ASP A 226 -21.26 8.03 4.16
C ASP A 226 -20.60 9.44 4.32
N PRO A 227 -20.80 10.37 3.37
CA PRO A 227 -20.14 11.68 3.41
C PRO A 227 -20.58 12.53 4.61
N SER A 228 -21.78 12.29 5.16
CA SER A 228 -22.26 13.02 6.34
C SER A 228 -21.51 12.63 7.62
N ILE A 229 -21.02 11.38 7.70
CA ILE A 229 -20.24 10.85 8.80
C ILE A 229 -18.74 11.14 8.53
N TYR A 230 -18.29 10.95 7.30
CA TYR A 230 -16.89 11.07 6.91
C TYR A 230 -16.29 12.45 7.21
N ALA A 231 -17.05 13.53 7.03
CA ALA A 231 -16.59 14.89 7.28
C ALA A 231 -16.08 15.09 8.72
N ALA A 232 -16.75 14.50 9.72
CA ALA A 232 -16.34 14.57 11.12
C ALA A 232 -15.06 13.73 11.39
N ILE A 233 -14.93 12.58 10.74
CA ILE A 233 -13.75 11.70 10.86
C ILE A 233 -12.52 12.40 10.25
N ALA A 234 -12.64 12.91 9.02
CA ALA A 234 -11.55 13.59 8.33
C ALA A 234 -11.07 14.85 9.05
N ALA A 235 -11.96 15.55 9.76
CA ALA A 235 -11.60 16.72 10.55
C ALA A 235 -10.90 16.38 11.87
N GLY A 236 -11.03 15.14 12.36
CA GLY A 236 -10.43 14.65 13.61
C GLY A 236 -9.15 13.84 13.44
N ALA A 237 -8.73 13.55 12.21
CA ALA A 237 -7.57 12.70 11.89
C ALA A 237 -6.21 13.45 11.79
#